data_15e194d0360904df30d3c9f785422b32
#
_entry.id   15e194d0360904df30d3c9f785422b32
#
_cell.length_a   1.000
_cell.length_b   1.000
_cell.length_c   1.000
_cell.angle_alpha   90.00
_cell.angle_beta   90.00
_cell.angle_gamma   90.00
#
_symmetry.space_group_name_H-M   'P 1'
#
loop_
_entity.id
_entity.type
_entity.pdbx_description
1 polymer ?
#
loop_
_entity_poly.entity_id
_entity_poly.type
_entity_poly.pdbx_seq_one_letter_code
_entity_poly.pdbx_strand_id
1 'polypeptide(L)'
;TEGDLIDTDQEVDPDLEVVGLQKHLDGSCPILFENVKGKPGHRVITNLFGDINVINKMFGWQDDTDRTKKLAYALSHPLAPEVIDSKDAPVHQHIIEKPGDVNEYMVPVRHTEYEPELTVGSGIRCVTGEHFDGGSDLGYNRMNFRWGNIGTFQISPGSHMWQVVSRYYKSDEPVPITVCFGVPPSCTMMAGAGFDYVILPEGCDEIGVAGAMQGAPVR
;
A
#
# COMPACT_ATOMS: atom_id res chain seq x y z
N THR A 1 -7.16 -18.85 10.28
CA THR A 1 -7.81 -19.28 11.54
C THR A 1 -9.29 -19.01 11.44
N GLU A 2 -10.15 -19.88 11.97
CA GLU A 2 -11.61 -19.70 11.93
C GLU A 2 -12.00 -18.34 12.51
N GLY A 3 -12.75 -17.55 11.72
CA GLY A 3 -13.27 -16.25 12.12
C GLY A 3 -12.36 -15.04 11.87
N ASP A 4 -11.15 -15.23 11.37
CA ASP A 4 -10.24 -14.11 11.10
C ASP A 4 -10.32 -13.60 9.64
N LEU A 5 -11.06 -14.27 8.77
CA LEU A 5 -11.26 -13.93 7.37
C LEU A 5 -12.64 -14.41 6.91
N ILE A 6 -13.39 -13.56 6.26
CA ILE A 6 -14.56 -13.94 5.46
C ILE A 6 -14.06 -14.18 4.03
N ASP A 7 -14.28 -15.37 3.52
CA ASP A 7 -13.96 -15.75 2.16
C ASP A 7 -15.26 -16.03 1.41
N THR A 8 -15.44 -15.42 0.23
CA THR A 8 -16.67 -15.55 -0.55
C THR A 8 -16.41 -15.61 -2.05
N ASP A 9 -17.08 -16.55 -2.72
CA ASP A 9 -17.13 -16.69 -4.17
C ASP A 9 -18.34 -15.98 -4.81
N GLN A 10 -19.18 -15.35 -4.00
CA GLN A 10 -20.27 -14.54 -4.52
C GLN A 10 -19.71 -13.39 -5.35
N GLU A 11 -20.32 -13.17 -6.54
CA GLU A 11 -19.90 -12.05 -7.38
C GLU A 11 -20.15 -10.72 -6.66
N VAL A 12 -19.14 -9.85 -6.66
CA VAL A 12 -19.20 -8.51 -6.08
C VAL A 12 -18.92 -7.46 -7.15
N ASP A 13 -19.67 -6.37 -7.15
CA ASP A 13 -19.42 -5.24 -8.05
C ASP A 13 -18.36 -4.30 -7.45
N PRO A 14 -17.25 -4.02 -8.16
CA PRO A 14 -16.26 -3.06 -7.69
C PRO A 14 -16.79 -1.62 -7.66
N ASP A 15 -17.93 -1.37 -8.32
CA ASP A 15 -18.64 -0.10 -8.28
C ASP A 15 -19.56 -0.04 -7.05
N LEU A 16 -19.07 0.50 -5.95
CA LEU A 16 -19.74 0.75 -4.66
C LEU A 16 -19.98 -0.49 -3.78
N GLU A 17 -20.25 -1.68 -4.32
CA GLU A 17 -20.68 -2.82 -3.51
C GLU A 17 -19.55 -3.35 -2.63
N VAL A 18 -18.31 -3.47 -3.15
CA VAL A 18 -17.13 -3.86 -2.36
C VAL A 18 -17.00 -2.96 -1.13
N VAL A 19 -17.07 -1.65 -1.34
CA VAL A 19 -16.91 -0.67 -0.26
C VAL A 19 -18.13 -0.62 0.65
N GLY A 20 -19.34 -0.83 0.10
CA GLY A 20 -20.58 -0.93 0.88
C GLY A 20 -20.53 -2.10 1.86
N LEU A 21 -20.11 -3.27 1.40
CA LEU A 21 -19.92 -4.46 2.24
C LEU A 21 -18.83 -4.26 3.29
N GLN A 22 -17.67 -3.71 2.89
CA GLN A 22 -16.62 -3.35 3.81
C GLN A 22 -17.11 -2.42 4.92
N LYS A 23 -17.86 -1.38 4.57
CA LYS A 23 -18.40 -0.41 5.53
C LYS A 23 -19.45 -1.03 6.45
N HIS A 24 -20.27 -1.95 5.93
CA HIS A 24 -21.25 -2.67 6.73
C HIS A 24 -20.60 -3.55 7.81
N LEU A 25 -19.41 -4.09 7.50
CA LEU A 25 -18.60 -4.93 8.39
C LEU A 25 -17.43 -4.16 9.03
N ASP A 26 -17.51 -2.84 9.09
CA ASP A 26 -16.49 -1.99 9.69
C ASP A 26 -16.18 -2.41 11.14
N GLY A 27 -14.89 -2.47 11.48
CA GLY A 27 -14.43 -3.02 12.76
C GLY A 27 -14.48 -4.55 12.86
N SER A 28 -14.76 -5.26 11.76
CA SER A 28 -14.77 -6.72 11.67
C SER A 28 -13.53 -7.25 10.94
N CYS A 29 -13.48 -8.58 10.77
CA CYS A 29 -12.39 -9.26 10.08
C CYS A 29 -12.29 -8.88 8.60
N PRO A 30 -11.14 -9.12 7.96
CA PRO A 30 -10.96 -8.98 6.51
C PRO A 30 -11.98 -9.79 5.70
N ILE A 31 -12.29 -9.30 4.51
CA ILE A 31 -13.13 -9.96 3.53
C ILE A 31 -12.31 -10.19 2.26
N LEU A 32 -12.25 -11.43 1.81
CA LEU A 32 -11.68 -11.81 0.52
C LEU A 32 -12.81 -12.11 -0.47
N PHE A 33 -12.89 -11.32 -1.52
CA PHE A 33 -13.79 -11.52 -2.65
C PHE A 33 -13.04 -12.27 -3.75
N GLU A 34 -13.42 -13.52 -3.99
CA GLU A 34 -12.81 -14.38 -5.00
C GLU A 34 -13.36 -14.12 -6.41
N ASN A 35 -14.55 -13.51 -6.52
CA ASN A 35 -15.24 -13.28 -7.78
C ASN A 35 -15.64 -11.80 -7.93
N VAL A 36 -14.90 -11.08 -8.77
CA VAL A 36 -15.13 -9.65 -9.00
C VAL A 36 -15.74 -9.45 -10.39
N LYS A 37 -16.90 -8.79 -10.44
CA LYS A 37 -17.64 -8.50 -11.66
C LYS A 37 -16.77 -7.81 -12.71
N GLY A 38 -16.71 -8.37 -13.90
CA GLY A 38 -15.93 -7.83 -15.01
C GLY A 38 -14.40 -7.98 -14.87
N LYS A 39 -13.92 -8.72 -13.85
CA LYS A 39 -12.50 -8.92 -13.56
C LYS A 39 -12.18 -10.41 -13.32
N PRO A 40 -12.35 -11.28 -14.31
CA PRO A 40 -12.13 -12.71 -14.14
C PRO A 40 -10.68 -13.00 -13.70
N GLY A 41 -10.55 -13.84 -12.69
CA GLY A 41 -9.24 -14.21 -12.12
C GLY A 41 -8.61 -13.18 -11.18
N HIS A 42 -9.25 -12.03 -10.97
CA HIS A 42 -8.82 -11.06 -9.96
C HIS A 42 -9.60 -11.21 -8.67
N ARG A 43 -8.95 -10.86 -7.57
CA ARG A 43 -9.52 -10.92 -6.22
C ARG A 43 -9.35 -9.56 -5.53
N VAL A 44 -10.22 -9.29 -4.59
CA VAL A 44 -10.12 -8.10 -3.74
C VAL A 44 -10.16 -8.52 -2.28
N ILE A 45 -9.24 -8.00 -1.48
CA ILE A 45 -9.29 -8.11 -0.03
C ILE A 45 -9.50 -6.74 0.59
N THR A 46 -10.38 -6.66 1.58
CA THR A 46 -10.69 -5.42 2.31
C THR A 46 -10.60 -5.64 3.82
N ASN A 47 -10.66 -4.57 4.60
CA ASN A 47 -10.64 -4.60 6.08
C ASN A 47 -9.40 -5.24 6.71
N LEU A 48 -8.25 -5.29 6.03
CA LEU A 48 -7.03 -5.89 6.58
C LEU A 48 -6.63 -5.29 7.94
N PHE A 49 -6.93 -4.02 8.17
CA PHE A 49 -6.64 -3.29 9.40
C PHE A 49 -7.92 -2.80 10.10
N GLY A 50 -9.05 -3.48 9.87
CA GLY A 50 -10.34 -3.13 10.47
C GLY A 50 -10.50 -3.59 11.92
N ASP A 51 -9.90 -4.71 12.30
CA ASP A 51 -9.98 -5.29 13.64
C ASP A 51 -8.59 -5.33 14.29
N ILE A 52 -8.48 -4.71 15.47
CA ILE A 52 -7.23 -4.65 16.24
C ILE A 52 -6.72 -6.03 16.65
N ASN A 53 -7.61 -7.01 16.89
CA ASN A 53 -7.21 -8.36 17.22
C ASN A 53 -6.58 -9.08 16.03
N VAL A 54 -7.09 -8.83 14.82
CA VAL A 54 -6.50 -9.34 13.58
C VAL A 54 -5.13 -8.71 13.36
N ILE A 55 -5.01 -7.40 13.56
CA ILE A 55 -3.72 -6.68 13.48
C ILE A 55 -2.73 -7.27 14.48
N ASN A 56 -3.12 -7.43 15.74
CA ASN A 56 -2.25 -8.00 16.77
C ASN A 56 -1.79 -9.42 16.41
N LYS A 57 -2.68 -10.26 15.90
CA LYS A 57 -2.32 -11.61 15.42
C LYS A 57 -1.34 -11.56 14.23
N MET A 58 -1.57 -10.65 13.28
CA MET A 58 -0.75 -10.48 12.07
C MET A 58 0.71 -10.15 12.42
N PHE A 59 0.91 -9.33 13.44
CA PHE A 59 2.24 -8.91 13.90
C PHE A 59 2.77 -9.71 15.13
N GLY A 60 2.02 -10.65 15.66
CA GLY A 60 2.39 -11.39 16.87
C GLY A 60 2.43 -10.50 18.10
N TRP A 61 1.59 -9.46 18.16
CA TRP A 61 1.44 -8.58 19.32
C TRP A 61 0.41 -9.15 20.30
N GLN A 62 0.72 -9.08 21.60
CA GLN A 62 -0.11 -9.69 22.64
C GLN A 62 -1.28 -8.78 23.06
N ASP A 63 -1.01 -7.48 23.18
CA ASP A 63 -1.95 -6.46 23.60
C ASP A 63 -1.49 -5.06 23.17
N ASP A 64 -2.24 -4.04 23.54
CA ASP A 64 -1.95 -2.64 23.22
C ASP A 64 -0.60 -2.15 23.77
N THR A 65 -0.22 -2.64 24.95
CA THR A 65 1.04 -2.28 25.58
C THR A 65 2.22 -2.90 24.85
N ASP A 66 2.12 -4.17 24.48
CA ASP A 66 3.13 -4.87 23.68
C ASP A 66 3.27 -4.24 22.31
N ARG A 67 2.14 -3.95 21.64
CA ARG A 67 2.11 -3.23 20.35
C ARG A 67 2.85 -1.91 20.43
N THR A 68 2.52 -1.06 21.41
CA THR A 68 3.15 0.25 21.60
C THR A 68 4.67 0.13 21.80
N LYS A 69 5.11 -0.82 22.62
CA LYS A 69 6.53 -1.07 22.88
C LYS A 69 7.27 -1.53 21.62
N LYS A 70 6.68 -2.46 20.86
CA LYS A 70 7.30 -3.00 19.63
C LYS A 70 7.35 -1.96 18.53
N LEU A 71 6.31 -1.13 18.38
CA LEU A 71 6.34 0.00 17.44
C LEU A 71 7.41 1.02 17.83
N ALA A 72 7.49 1.41 19.10
CA ALA A 72 8.53 2.33 19.57
C ALA A 72 9.93 1.75 19.38
N TYR A 73 10.10 0.44 19.58
CA TYR A 73 11.36 -0.25 19.30
C TYR A 73 11.71 -0.23 17.82
N ALA A 74 10.76 -0.54 16.93
CA ALA A 74 10.97 -0.54 15.50
C ALA A 74 11.36 0.84 14.95
N LEU A 75 10.75 1.92 15.47
CA LEU A 75 11.08 3.30 15.12
C LEU A 75 12.52 3.67 15.52
N SER A 76 13.03 3.13 16.62
CA SER A 76 14.37 3.43 17.12
C SER A 76 15.44 2.42 16.66
N HIS A 77 15.04 1.29 16.09
CA HIS A 77 15.93 0.21 15.65
C HIS A 77 15.51 -0.32 14.26
N PRO A 78 15.43 0.55 13.26
CA PRO A 78 15.04 0.13 11.91
C PRO A 78 16.08 -0.87 11.34
N LEU A 79 15.59 -1.76 10.47
CA LEU A 79 16.42 -2.72 9.75
C LEU A 79 16.55 -2.28 8.30
N ALA A 80 17.76 -2.00 7.85
CA ALA A 80 18.01 -1.61 6.47
C ALA A 80 17.43 -2.66 5.50
N PRO A 81 16.77 -2.23 4.41
CA PRO A 81 16.23 -3.15 3.42
C PRO A 81 17.35 -3.96 2.76
N GLU A 82 17.05 -5.19 2.38
CA GLU A 82 17.97 -6.06 1.65
C GLU A 82 17.69 -5.94 0.14
N VAL A 83 18.69 -5.45 -0.59
CA VAL A 83 18.62 -5.41 -2.05
C VAL A 83 18.94 -6.79 -2.61
N ILE A 84 18.02 -7.37 -3.37
CA ILE A 84 18.17 -8.67 -4.02
C ILE A 84 18.36 -8.50 -5.53
N ASP A 85 18.98 -9.49 -6.17
CA ASP A 85 19.09 -9.50 -7.63
C ASP A 85 17.70 -9.53 -8.28
N SER A 86 17.53 -8.79 -9.35
CA SER A 86 16.28 -8.74 -10.13
C SER A 86 15.76 -10.13 -10.53
N LYS A 87 16.66 -11.06 -10.86
CA LYS A 87 16.31 -12.46 -11.20
C LYS A 87 15.71 -13.26 -10.05
N ASP A 88 16.00 -12.86 -8.81
CA ASP A 88 15.57 -13.54 -7.58
C ASP A 88 14.32 -12.84 -6.98
N ALA A 89 13.90 -11.72 -7.57
CA ALA A 89 12.72 -10.98 -7.12
C ALA A 89 11.43 -11.64 -7.61
N PRO A 90 10.54 -12.11 -6.70
CA PRO A 90 9.29 -12.76 -7.11
C PRO A 90 8.41 -11.91 -8.02
N VAL A 91 8.45 -10.58 -7.84
CA VAL A 91 7.67 -9.64 -8.67
C VAL A 91 8.11 -9.63 -10.13
N HIS A 92 9.30 -10.14 -10.46
CA HIS A 92 9.82 -10.22 -11.81
C HIS A 92 9.52 -11.56 -12.53
N GLN A 93 8.77 -12.47 -11.90
CA GLN A 93 8.36 -13.72 -12.56
C GLN A 93 7.42 -13.48 -13.75
N HIS A 94 6.67 -12.39 -13.73
CA HIS A 94 5.79 -11.95 -14.82
C HIS A 94 6.01 -10.46 -15.08
N ILE A 95 6.56 -10.14 -16.24
CA ILE A 95 6.82 -8.76 -16.65
C ILE A 95 5.98 -8.44 -17.88
N ILE A 96 5.22 -7.35 -17.80
CA ILE A 96 4.45 -6.81 -18.93
C ILE A 96 5.05 -5.44 -19.27
N GLU A 97 5.91 -5.42 -20.29
CA GLU A 97 6.68 -4.22 -20.64
C GLU A 97 5.83 -3.10 -21.26
N LYS A 98 4.73 -3.46 -21.94
CA LYS A 98 3.88 -2.50 -22.68
C LYS A 98 2.42 -2.83 -22.45
N PRO A 99 1.89 -2.55 -21.25
CA PRO A 99 0.47 -2.74 -20.99
C PRO A 99 -0.33 -1.79 -21.89
N GLY A 100 -1.38 -2.30 -22.52
CA GLY A 100 -2.32 -1.47 -23.27
C GLY A 100 -3.21 -0.66 -22.33
N ASP A 101 -3.81 -1.37 -21.38
CA ASP A 101 -4.60 -0.77 -20.29
C ASP A 101 -4.18 -1.42 -18.97
N VAL A 102 -3.63 -0.63 -18.06
CA VAL A 102 -3.19 -1.13 -16.75
C VAL A 102 -4.37 -1.58 -15.88
N ASN A 103 -5.59 -1.11 -16.15
CA ASN A 103 -6.78 -1.58 -15.45
C ASN A 103 -7.11 -3.06 -15.73
N GLU A 104 -6.56 -3.66 -16.76
CA GLU A 104 -6.69 -5.10 -17.01
C GLU A 104 -6.01 -5.95 -15.93
N TYR A 105 -5.00 -5.39 -15.25
CA TYR A 105 -4.15 -6.08 -14.29
C TYR A 105 -4.47 -5.73 -12.83
N MET A 106 -5.49 -4.92 -12.58
CA MET A 106 -5.89 -4.51 -11.24
C MET A 106 -7.40 -4.37 -11.13
N VAL A 107 -7.91 -4.24 -9.92
CA VAL A 107 -9.32 -3.95 -9.64
C VAL A 107 -9.44 -2.56 -9.03
N PRO A 108 -9.63 -1.51 -9.84
CA PRO A 108 -10.01 -0.22 -9.29
C PRO A 108 -11.45 -0.29 -8.73
N VAL A 109 -11.71 0.46 -7.67
CA VAL A 109 -13.01 0.47 -7.00
C VAL A 109 -13.58 1.88 -6.91
N ARG A 110 -14.91 2.02 -6.85
CA ARG A 110 -15.56 3.28 -6.53
C ARG A 110 -16.04 3.27 -5.08
N HIS A 111 -15.63 4.29 -4.32
CA HIS A 111 -15.89 4.35 -2.88
C HIS A 111 -17.18 5.10 -2.55
N THR A 112 -17.57 6.04 -3.38
CA THR A 112 -18.80 6.83 -3.20
C THR A 112 -19.45 7.13 -4.54
N GLU A 113 -20.76 7.40 -4.53
CA GLU A 113 -21.53 7.81 -5.71
C GLU A 113 -21.03 9.13 -6.32
N TYR A 114 -20.31 9.94 -5.53
CA TYR A 114 -19.75 11.23 -5.97
C TYR A 114 -18.39 11.10 -6.67
N GLU A 115 -17.76 9.95 -6.61
CA GLU A 115 -16.55 9.71 -7.41
C GLU A 115 -16.93 9.55 -8.89
N PRO A 116 -16.27 10.26 -9.79
CA PRO A 116 -16.63 10.23 -11.21
C PRO A 116 -16.29 8.90 -11.89
N GLU A 117 -15.41 8.10 -11.29
CA GLU A 117 -14.90 6.86 -11.86
C GLU A 117 -14.30 5.94 -10.79
N LEU A 118 -13.97 4.71 -11.18
CA LEU A 118 -13.24 3.76 -10.35
C LEU A 118 -11.82 4.29 -10.07
N THR A 119 -11.35 4.10 -8.84
CA THR A 119 -10.06 4.58 -8.38
C THR A 119 -9.18 3.46 -7.84
N VAL A 120 -7.87 3.67 -7.93
CA VAL A 120 -6.86 2.85 -7.27
C VAL A 120 -6.34 3.62 -6.07
N GLY A 121 -6.79 3.25 -4.88
CA GLY A 121 -6.41 3.89 -3.61
C GLY A 121 -5.49 3.04 -2.74
N SER A 122 -5.41 1.74 -3.02
CA SER A 122 -4.67 0.76 -2.20
C SER A 122 -3.23 0.52 -2.66
N GLY A 123 -2.82 1.08 -3.80
CA GLY A 123 -1.43 0.98 -4.25
C GLY A 123 -0.52 1.82 -3.37
N ILE A 124 0.53 1.19 -2.86
CA ILE A 124 1.56 1.89 -2.08
C ILE A 124 2.59 2.42 -3.06
N ARG A 125 2.70 3.74 -3.14
CA ARG A 125 3.77 4.35 -3.88
C ARG A 125 5.08 4.22 -3.12
N CYS A 126 6.14 3.97 -3.85
CA CYS A 126 7.50 4.05 -3.36
C CYS A 126 8.28 4.98 -4.29
N VAL A 127 8.92 5.99 -3.73
CA VAL A 127 9.83 6.89 -4.42
C VAL A 127 11.20 6.72 -3.79
N THR A 128 12.18 6.45 -4.64
CA THR A 128 13.60 6.36 -4.26
C THR A 128 14.39 7.26 -5.17
N GLY A 129 15.51 7.78 -4.74
CA GLY A 129 16.41 8.51 -5.62
C GLY A 129 17.20 9.64 -4.98
N GLU A 130 18.05 10.24 -5.79
CA GLU A 130 19.03 11.26 -5.40
C GLU A 130 18.41 12.54 -4.81
N HIS A 131 17.12 12.77 -5.08
CA HIS A 131 16.41 13.96 -4.61
C HIS A 131 15.65 13.72 -3.30
N PHE A 132 15.83 12.57 -2.66
CA PHE A 132 15.20 12.25 -1.40
C PHE A 132 16.28 11.90 -0.35
N ASP A 133 16.52 12.82 0.57
CA ASP A 133 17.61 12.72 1.55
C ASP A 133 17.41 11.61 2.60
N GLY A 134 16.29 10.89 2.56
CA GLY A 134 15.90 9.86 3.51
C GLY A 134 15.86 8.43 2.96
N GLY A 135 16.34 8.20 1.73
CA GLY A 135 16.33 6.87 1.11
C GLY A 135 15.06 6.60 0.30
N SER A 136 14.00 6.11 0.91
CA SER A 136 12.72 5.86 0.24
C SER A 136 11.54 6.47 1.00
N ASP A 137 10.52 6.87 0.27
CA ASP A 137 9.26 7.38 0.84
C ASP A 137 8.11 6.49 0.40
N LEU A 138 7.41 5.93 1.37
CA LEU A 138 6.20 5.14 1.17
C LEU A 138 4.96 6.00 1.40
N GLY A 139 3.89 5.73 0.68
CA GLY A 139 2.62 6.43 0.95
C GLY A 139 1.49 6.00 0.05
N TYR A 140 0.29 6.45 0.40
CA TYR A 140 -0.91 6.24 -0.38
C TYR A 140 -1.22 7.48 -1.19
N ASN A 141 -1.48 7.28 -2.49
CA ASN A 141 -1.97 8.32 -3.36
C ASN A 141 -3.10 7.76 -4.22
N ARG A 142 -4.18 8.51 -4.36
CA ARG A 142 -5.26 8.13 -5.25
C ARG A 142 -4.80 8.24 -6.70
N MET A 143 -5.07 7.21 -7.48
CA MET A 143 -4.76 7.12 -8.90
C MET A 143 -6.00 6.74 -9.70
N ASN A 144 -6.10 7.28 -10.91
CA ASN A 144 -7.12 6.92 -11.89
C ASN A 144 -6.44 6.74 -13.24
N PHE A 145 -6.61 5.60 -13.87
CA PHE A 145 -6.07 5.30 -15.18
C PHE A 145 -7.17 5.43 -16.24
N ARG A 146 -7.41 6.65 -16.69
CA ARG A 146 -8.48 6.99 -17.63
C ARG A 146 -8.15 6.66 -19.08
N TRP A 147 -6.88 6.62 -19.40
CA TRP A 147 -6.42 6.51 -20.79
C TRP A 147 -5.45 5.32 -20.93
N GLY A 148 -5.92 4.14 -20.54
CA GLY A 148 -5.15 2.90 -20.63
C GLY A 148 -3.99 2.88 -19.64
N ASN A 149 -2.79 3.23 -20.10
CA ASN A 149 -1.58 3.30 -19.28
C ASN A 149 -1.22 4.73 -18.82
N ILE A 150 -2.11 5.68 -19.03
CA ILE A 150 -1.96 7.07 -18.58
C ILE A 150 -3.08 7.39 -17.60
N GLY A 151 -2.74 8.00 -16.49
CA GLY A 151 -3.68 8.34 -15.46
C GLY A 151 -3.37 9.64 -14.74
N THR A 152 -4.15 9.91 -13.72
CA THR A 152 -3.94 11.02 -12.80
C THR A 152 -3.44 10.48 -11.47
N PHE A 153 -2.61 11.28 -10.81
CA PHE A 153 -2.03 10.97 -9.52
C PHE A 153 -2.29 12.15 -8.57
N GLN A 154 -3.00 11.92 -7.48
CA GLN A 154 -3.35 12.98 -6.55
C GLN A 154 -2.22 13.23 -5.55
N ILE A 155 -1.76 14.47 -5.47
CA ILE A 155 -0.73 14.90 -4.53
C ILE A 155 -1.28 16.04 -3.69
N SER A 156 -1.23 15.89 -2.37
CA SER A 156 -1.63 16.95 -1.43
C SER A 156 -0.48 17.94 -1.23
N PRO A 157 -0.71 19.25 -1.36
CA PRO A 157 0.30 20.25 -1.04
C PRO A 157 0.85 20.08 0.38
N GLY A 158 2.16 20.18 0.53
CA GLY A 158 2.84 20.04 1.82
C GLY A 158 3.18 18.60 2.24
N SER A 159 2.68 17.58 1.53
CA SER A 159 3.06 16.18 1.78
C SER A 159 4.50 15.88 1.36
N HIS A 160 5.06 14.76 1.83
CA HIS A 160 6.38 14.28 1.37
C HIS A 160 6.43 14.16 -0.15
N MET A 161 5.41 13.57 -0.77
CA MET A 161 5.33 13.47 -2.23
C MET A 161 5.31 14.83 -2.92
N TRP A 162 4.67 15.84 -2.32
CA TRP A 162 4.72 17.21 -2.83
C TRP A 162 6.14 17.78 -2.81
N GLN A 163 6.90 17.52 -1.75
CA GLN A 163 8.30 17.98 -1.66
C GLN A 163 9.16 17.31 -2.74
N VAL A 164 9.00 15.99 -2.93
CA VAL A 164 9.70 15.24 -3.98
C VAL A 164 9.37 15.82 -5.36
N VAL A 165 8.09 15.90 -5.71
CA VAL A 165 7.63 16.42 -7.01
C VAL A 165 8.11 17.86 -7.24
N SER A 166 8.10 18.70 -6.22
CA SER A 166 8.56 20.08 -6.32
C SER A 166 10.05 20.19 -6.66
N ARG A 167 10.86 19.22 -6.22
CA ARG A 167 12.29 19.19 -6.57
C ARG A 167 12.49 18.79 -8.04
N TYR A 168 11.82 17.72 -8.48
CA TYR A 168 11.87 17.27 -9.88
C TYR A 168 11.27 18.31 -10.85
N TYR A 169 10.19 18.98 -10.46
CA TYR A 169 9.60 20.04 -11.27
C TYR A 169 10.55 21.19 -11.57
N LYS A 170 11.46 21.50 -10.64
CA LYS A 170 12.48 22.56 -10.84
C LYS A 170 13.55 22.16 -11.86
N SER A 171 13.84 20.88 -11.99
CA SER A 171 14.80 20.35 -12.97
C SER A 171 14.16 19.93 -14.30
N ASP A 172 12.82 20.05 -14.43
CA ASP A 172 12.04 19.60 -15.58
C ASP A 172 12.23 18.10 -15.90
N GLU A 173 12.37 17.29 -14.83
CA GLU A 173 12.55 15.86 -14.94
C GLU A 173 11.31 15.09 -14.46
N PRO A 174 11.02 13.92 -15.06
CA PRO A 174 9.93 13.08 -14.58
C PRO A 174 10.31 12.43 -13.24
N VAL A 175 9.36 12.35 -12.32
CA VAL A 175 9.52 11.65 -11.04
C VAL A 175 9.34 10.14 -11.26
N PRO A 176 10.36 9.31 -11.05
CA PRO A 176 10.19 7.87 -11.07
C PRO A 176 9.39 7.42 -9.85
N ILE A 177 8.29 6.71 -10.07
CA ILE A 177 7.41 6.22 -9.02
C ILE A 177 7.17 4.72 -9.24
N THR A 178 7.38 3.91 -8.20
CA THR A 178 6.93 2.53 -8.16
C THR A 178 5.62 2.45 -7.38
N VAL A 179 4.64 1.73 -7.89
CA VAL A 179 3.38 1.47 -7.19
C VAL A 179 3.28 -0.01 -6.93
N CYS A 180 3.22 -0.38 -5.66
CA CYS A 180 3.23 -1.76 -5.21
C CYS A 180 1.85 -2.18 -4.68
N PHE A 181 1.42 -3.39 -5.04
CA PHE A 181 0.21 -4.04 -4.52
C PHE A 181 0.60 -5.34 -3.80
N GLY A 182 -0.10 -5.66 -2.72
CA GLY A 182 0.16 -6.90 -1.99
C GLY A 182 1.50 -6.94 -1.25
N VAL A 183 1.99 -5.79 -0.82
CA VAL A 183 3.19 -5.68 0.01
C VAL A 183 2.99 -6.29 1.41
N PRO A 184 4.06 -6.56 2.15
CA PRO A 184 3.94 -6.98 3.55
C PRO A 184 3.09 -6.02 4.38
N PRO A 185 2.30 -6.54 5.35
CA PRO A 185 1.45 -5.70 6.22
C PRO A 185 2.22 -4.58 6.94
N SER A 186 3.48 -4.78 7.25
CA SER A 186 4.35 -3.76 7.84
C SER A 186 4.57 -2.57 6.90
N CYS A 187 4.80 -2.82 5.62
CA CYS A 187 4.92 -1.75 4.61
C CYS A 187 3.58 -1.03 4.41
N THR A 188 2.46 -1.78 4.42
CA THR A 188 1.11 -1.21 4.35
C THR A 188 0.85 -0.25 5.50
N MET A 189 1.22 -0.65 6.72
CA MET A 189 1.06 0.19 7.91
C MET A 189 1.98 1.41 7.86
N MET A 190 3.24 1.24 7.45
CA MET A 190 4.19 2.34 7.36
C MET A 190 3.82 3.36 6.31
N ALA A 191 3.29 2.93 5.16
CA ALA A 191 2.79 3.84 4.13
C ALA A 191 1.64 4.75 4.60
N GLY A 192 0.91 4.35 5.64
CA GLY A 192 -0.17 5.12 6.26
C GLY A 192 0.25 5.90 7.51
N ALA A 193 1.47 5.73 8.00
CA ALA A 193 1.87 6.25 9.31
C ALA A 193 2.13 7.76 9.35
N GLY A 194 2.42 8.40 8.20
CA GLY A 194 2.62 9.85 8.12
C GLY A 194 3.74 10.36 9.01
N PHE A 195 4.98 10.05 8.68
CA PHE A 195 6.15 10.40 9.50
C PHE A 195 6.54 11.87 9.50
N ASP A 196 5.75 12.78 8.95
CA ASP A 196 6.04 14.23 8.98
C ASP A 196 6.36 14.77 10.38
N TYR A 197 5.92 14.06 11.43
CA TYR A 197 6.09 14.45 12.83
C TYR A 197 7.05 13.53 13.59
N VAL A 198 7.61 12.52 12.95
CA VAL A 198 8.54 11.55 13.57
C VAL A 198 9.91 11.72 12.96
N ILE A 199 10.89 12.06 13.77
CA ILE A 199 12.29 12.10 13.35
C ILE A 199 12.81 10.66 13.38
N LEU A 200 13.00 10.06 12.22
CA LEU A 200 13.69 8.78 12.10
C LEU A 200 15.18 8.96 12.33
N PRO A 201 15.89 7.95 12.82
CA PRO A 201 17.35 7.96 12.89
C PRO A 201 17.97 8.22 11.51
N GLU A 202 19.14 8.87 11.48
CA GLU A 202 19.85 9.15 10.23
C GLU A 202 20.07 7.86 9.40
N GLY A 203 19.79 7.92 8.12
CA GLY A 203 19.88 6.78 7.21
C GLY A 203 18.73 5.77 7.28
N CYS A 204 17.66 6.12 8.00
CA CYS A 204 16.47 5.27 8.13
C CYS A 204 15.29 5.83 7.36
N ASP A 205 14.49 4.92 6.83
CA ASP A 205 13.27 5.22 6.11
C ASP A 205 12.11 4.32 6.58
N GLU A 206 10.94 4.52 6.01
CA GLU A 206 9.74 3.72 6.33
C GLU A 206 9.94 2.23 6.04
N ILE A 207 10.71 1.88 5.02
CA ILE A 207 11.02 0.47 4.68
C ILE A 207 11.84 -0.17 5.78
N GLY A 208 12.81 0.56 6.33
CA GLY A 208 13.61 0.10 7.45
C GLY A 208 12.78 -0.14 8.72
N VAL A 209 11.84 0.75 9.01
CA VAL A 209 10.90 0.57 10.14
C VAL A 209 9.97 -0.62 9.89
N ALA A 210 9.46 -0.77 8.67
CA ALA A 210 8.64 -1.92 8.29
C ALA A 210 9.39 -3.25 8.49
N GLY A 211 10.69 -3.28 8.12
CA GLY A 211 11.56 -4.42 8.37
C GLY A 211 11.69 -4.75 9.86
N ALA A 212 11.90 -3.74 10.71
CA ALA A 212 11.98 -3.93 12.15
C ALA A 212 10.64 -4.42 12.76
N MET A 213 9.50 -3.93 12.25
CA MET A 213 8.18 -4.37 12.70
C MET A 213 7.92 -5.85 12.41
N GLN A 214 8.36 -6.36 11.28
CA GLN A 214 8.19 -7.77 10.90
C GLN A 214 9.32 -8.69 11.39
N GLY A 215 10.37 -8.10 12.00
CA GLY A 215 11.51 -8.85 12.52
C GLY A 215 12.50 -9.37 11.46
N ALA A 216 12.41 -8.86 10.22
CA ALA A 216 13.31 -9.21 9.13
C ALA A 216 13.38 -8.04 8.11
N PRO A 217 14.53 -7.83 7.43
CA PRO A 217 14.62 -6.83 6.37
C PRO A 217 13.53 -7.01 5.30
N VAL A 218 13.03 -5.91 4.77
CA VAL A 218 12.19 -5.94 3.57
C VAL A 218 13.10 -6.22 2.36
N ARG A 219 12.62 -7.04 1.44
CA ARG A 219 13.30 -7.44 0.20
C ARG A 219 12.56 -6.96 -1.02
#